data_acc6f838fdad952e0ee512038d2f0fb8
#
_entry.id   acc6f838fdad952e0ee512038d2f0fb8
#
_cell.length_a   1.000
_cell.length_b   1.000
_cell.length_c   1.000
_cell.angle_alpha   90.00
_cell.angle_beta   90.00
_cell.angle_gamma   90.00
#
_symmetry.space_group_name_H-M   'P 1'
#
loop_
_entity.id
_entity.type
_entity.pdbx_description
1 polymer ?
#
loop_
_entity_poly.entity_id
_entity_poly.type
_entity_poly.pdbx_seq_one_letter_code
_entity_poly.pdbx_strand_id
1 'polypeptide(L)'
;MDDLYPGWDGLAAGVDYLKRMILNPLKQTGSASWQEYDWAAGKRNNWREFSGGTPLIIEGCGSLNTYTVSIANLTVWLSAPEELRRERWLAREGNLEKFELWSAQELDFIALEHSD
;
A
#
# COMPACT_ATOMS: atom_id res chain seq x y z
N MET A 1 0.30 -4.33 0.75
CA MET A 1 -0.56 -3.24 0.20
C MET A 1 -1.39 -3.66 -1.00
N ASP A 2 -0.94 -4.60 -1.79
CA ASP A 2 -1.68 -5.03 -3.00
C ASP A 2 -3.11 -5.48 -2.71
N ASP A 3 -3.36 -6.04 -1.54
CA ASP A 3 -4.70 -6.46 -1.11
C ASP A 3 -5.57 -5.29 -0.65
N LEU A 4 -5.02 -4.10 -0.54
CA LEU A 4 -5.72 -2.94 0.01
C LEU A 4 -6.09 -1.89 -1.03
N TYR A 5 -5.33 -1.79 -2.14
CA TYR A 5 -5.64 -0.81 -3.18
C TYR A 5 -6.95 -1.16 -3.89
N PRO A 6 -7.93 -0.24 -3.93
CA PRO A 6 -9.14 -0.47 -4.71
C PRO A 6 -8.93 -0.11 -6.18
N GLY A 7 -8.12 -0.91 -6.89
CA GLY A 7 -7.86 -0.70 -8.32
C GLY A 7 -6.55 0.03 -8.60
N TRP A 8 -6.28 0.21 -9.88
CA TRP A 8 -5.02 0.82 -10.36
C TRP A 8 -4.92 2.31 -10.04
N ASP A 9 -6.02 2.99 -9.76
CA ASP A 9 -6.06 4.39 -9.34
C ASP A 9 -6.21 4.53 -7.82
N GLY A 10 -6.00 3.45 -7.09
CA GLY A 10 -6.32 3.33 -5.67
C GLY A 10 -5.16 3.49 -4.69
N LEU A 11 -4.03 4.11 -5.07
CA LEU A 11 -2.91 4.24 -4.14
C LEU A 11 -3.31 5.03 -2.88
N ALA A 12 -3.84 6.23 -3.03
CA ALA A 12 -4.27 7.06 -1.90
C ALA A 12 -5.39 6.39 -1.09
N ALA A 13 -6.34 5.77 -1.76
CA ALA A 13 -7.43 5.06 -1.09
C ALA A 13 -6.92 3.84 -0.30
N GLY A 14 -5.93 3.13 -0.81
CA GLY A 14 -5.29 2.02 -0.12
C GLY A 14 -4.53 2.45 1.12
N VAL A 15 -3.83 3.58 1.04
CA VAL A 15 -3.13 4.18 2.19
C VAL A 15 -4.13 4.58 3.28
N ASP A 16 -5.23 5.22 2.90
CA ASP A 16 -6.31 5.57 3.83
C ASP A 16 -6.93 4.33 4.47
N TYR A 17 -7.20 3.31 3.68
CA TYR A 17 -7.77 2.06 4.15
C TYR A 17 -6.86 1.37 5.17
N LEU A 18 -5.55 1.33 4.91
CA LEU A 18 -4.55 0.81 5.84
C LEU A 18 -4.65 1.51 7.20
N LYS A 19 -4.65 2.82 7.19
CA LYS A 19 -4.71 3.61 8.42
C LYS A 19 -6.01 3.36 9.18
N ARG A 20 -7.13 3.46 8.49
CA ARG A 20 -8.48 3.45 9.10
C ARG A 20 -8.90 2.06 9.54
N MET A 21 -8.61 1.03 8.75
CA MET A 21 -9.10 -0.33 8.99
C MET A 21 -8.10 -1.24 9.68
N ILE A 22 -6.82 -0.93 9.63
CA ILE A 22 -5.79 -1.82 10.17
C ILE A 22 -5.02 -1.13 11.30
N LEU A 23 -4.37 -0.01 11.01
CA LEU A 23 -3.43 0.59 11.97
C LEU A 23 -4.13 1.24 13.16
N ASN A 24 -5.19 2.01 12.94
CA ASN A 24 -5.93 2.62 14.04
C ASN A 24 -6.57 1.56 14.94
N PRO A 25 -7.27 0.53 14.42
CA PRO A 25 -7.79 -0.54 15.28
C PRO A 25 -6.70 -1.28 16.05
N LEU A 26 -5.57 -1.60 15.41
CA LEU A 26 -4.45 -2.24 16.11
C LEU A 26 -3.93 -1.39 17.26
N LYS A 27 -3.79 -0.09 17.04
CA LYS A 27 -3.33 0.84 18.08
C LYS A 27 -4.32 0.93 19.22
N GLN A 28 -5.61 0.89 18.96
CA GLN A 28 -6.67 1.08 19.96
C GLN A 28 -7.01 -0.21 20.71
N THR A 29 -7.07 -1.35 20.00
CA THR A 29 -7.58 -2.60 20.56
C THR A 29 -6.61 -3.77 20.49
N GLY A 30 -5.52 -3.63 19.75
CA GLY A 30 -4.56 -4.72 19.54
C GLY A 30 -4.95 -5.71 18.45
N SER A 31 -6.08 -5.51 17.79
CA SER A 31 -6.50 -6.36 16.67
C SER A 31 -7.17 -5.54 15.58
N ALA A 32 -7.23 -6.13 14.38
CA ALA A 32 -7.88 -5.50 13.24
C ALA A 32 -8.49 -6.55 12.32
N SER A 33 -9.57 -6.18 11.65
CA SER A 33 -10.19 -6.98 10.59
C SER A 33 -10.43 -6.08 9.39
N TRP A 34 -10.15 -6.58 8.22
CA TRP A 34 -10.32 -5.82 6.97
C TRP A 34 -10.69 -6.74 5.83
N GLN A 35 -11.18 -6.13 4.73
CA GLN A 35 -11.51 -6.87 3.51
C GLN A 35 -10.42 -6.67 2.45
N GLU A 36 -9.98 -7.76 1.86
CA GLU A 36 -9.08 -7.72 0.72
C GLU A 36 -9.81 -7.18 -0.50
N TYR A 37 -9.08 -6.46 -1.36
CA TYR A 37 -9.59 -6.08 -2.65
C TYR A 37 -9.40 -7.23 -3.65
N ASP A 38 -10.49 -7.66 -4.25
CA ASP A 38 -10.48 -8.68 -5.30
C ASP A 38 -10.34 -7.99 -6.66
N TRP A 39 -9.14 -8.06 -7.22
CA TRP A 39 -8.82 -7.41 -8.50
C TRP A 39 -9.64 -7.96 -9.67
N ALA A 40 -9.98 -9.24 -9.65
CA ALA A 40 -10.79 -9.86 -10.69
C ALA A 40 -12.25 -9.42 -10.62
N ALA A 41 -12.79 -9.32 -9.41
CA ALA A 41 -14.18 -8.91 -9.19
C ALA A 41 -14.36 -7.38 -9.14
N GLY A 42 -13.27 -6.63 -8.94
CA GLY A 42 -13.33 -5.17 -8.83
C GLY A 42 -14.01 -4.68 -7.57
N LYS A 43 -13.93 -5.44 -6.50
CA LYS A 43 -14.57 -5.09 -5.22
C LYS A 43 -13.84 -5.72 -4.05
N ARG A 44 -14.09 -5.19 -2.83
CA ARG A 44 -13.61 -5.82 -1.62
C ARG A 44 -14.42 -7.09 -1.36
N ASN A 45 -13.75 -8.13 -0.88
CA ASN A 45 -14.35 -9.45 -0.82
C ASN A 45 -14.03 -10.16 0.50
N ASN A 46 -12.99 -10.96 0.56
CA ASN A 46 -12.67 -11.79 1.70
C ASN A 46 -12.20 -10.98 2.90
N TRP A 47 -12.62 -11.39 4.09
CA TRP A 47 -12.13 -10.80 5.34
C TRP A 47 -10.81 -11.42 5.77
N ARG A 48 -9.93 -10.55 6.26
CA ARG A 48 -8.69 -10.92 6.94
C ARG A 48 -8.71 -10.39 8.35
N GLU A 49 -7.93 -11.02 9.21
CA GLU A 49 -7.86 -10.68 10.63
C GLU A 49 -6.42 -10.79 11.13
N PHE A 50 -6.02 -9.86 12.00
CA PHE A 50 -4.77 -9.90 12.71
C PHE A 50 -5.03 -9.55 14.16
N SER A 51 -4.67 -10.47 15.07
CA SER A 51 -4.97 -10.34 16.51
C SER A 51 -3.79 -9.82 17.35
N GLY A 52 -2.74 -9.34 16.71
CA GLY A 52 -1.54 -8.90 17.42
C GLY A 52 -0.69 -10.06 17.92
N GLY A 53 0.25 -9.77 18.82
CA GLY A 53 1.07 -10.78 19.46
C GLY A 53 2.28 -11.27 18.65
N THR A 54 2.39 -10.88 17.38
CA THR A 54 3.53 -11.16 16.51
C THR A 54 3.92 -9.91 15.74
N PRO A 55 5.16 -9.82 15.23
CA PRO A 55 5.54 -8.71 14.37
C PRO A 55 4.64 -8.61 13.14
N LEU A 56 4.33 -7.40 12.71
CA LEU A 56 3.58 -7.11 11.49
C LEU A 56 4.49 -6.34 10.53
N ILE A 57 4.58 -6.82 9.30
CA ILE A 57 5.31 -6.13 8.22
C ILE A 57 4.28 -5.61 7.23
N ILE A 58 4.38 -4.32 6.90
CA ILE A 58 3.55 -3.68 5.88
C ILE A 58 4.46 -3.33 4.72
N GLU A 59 4.16 -3.89 3.56
CA GLU A 59 4.99 -3.78 2.37
C GLU A 59 4.17 -3.23 1.22
N GLY A 60 4.80 -2.37 0.42
CA GLY A 60 4.21 -1.86 -0.82
C GLY A 60 4.21 -0.35 -0.90
N CYS A 61 3.87 0.16 -2.09
CA CYS A 61 3.78 1.60 -2.33
C CYS A 61 2.77 2.24 -1.38
N GLY A 62 3.17 3.36 -0.78
CA GLY A 62 2.33 4.10 0.16
C GLY A 62 2.39 3.61 1.59
N SER A 63 3.07 2.48 1.86
CA SER A 63 3.16 1.94 3.22
C SER A 63 3.99 2.82 4.15
N LEU A 64 4.96 3.56 3.61
CA LEU A 64 5.80 4.48 4.37
C LEU A 64 5.29 5.90 4.21
N ASN A 65 4.52 6.38 5.16
CA ASN A 65 3.92 7.71 5.16
C ASN A 65 4.07 8.34 6.55
N THR A 66 3.66 9.57 6.70
CA THR A 66 3.81 10.31 7.96
C THR A 66 3.20 9.57 9.16
N TYR A 67 2.04 8.97 8.97
CA TYR A 67 1.38 8.24 10.05
C TYR A 67 2.12 6.95 10.39
N THR A 68 2.49 6.14 9.40
CA THR A 68 3.17 4.86 9.64
C THR A 68 4.56 5.06 10.26
N VAL A 69 5.29 6.09 9.84
CA VAL A 69 6.58 6.44 10.45
C VAL A 69 6.43 6.72 11.94
N SER A 70 5.34 7.37 12.34
CA SER A 70 5.12 7.73 13.73
C SER A 70 4.86 6.54 14.65
N ILE A 71 4.48 5.39 14.12
CA ILE A 71 4.12 4.21 14.91
C ILE A 71 5.00 2.99 14.63
N ALA A 72 5.79 2.99 13.57
CA ALA A 72 6.63 1.85 13.21
C ALA A 72 7.90 1.78 14.05
N ASN A 73 8.34 0.57 14.37
CA ASN A 73 9.62 0.33 15.04
C ASN A 73 10.79 0.38 14.06
N LEU A 74 10.55 0.03 12.80
CA LEU A 74 11.55 0.04 11.75
C LEU A 74 10.88 0.45 10.44
N THR A 75 11.52 1.35 9.71
CA THR A 75 11.06 1.78 8.39
C THR A 75 12.16 1.56 7.36
N VAL A 76 11.76 1.08 6.18
CA VAL A 76 12.68 0.80 5.08
C VAL A 76 12.09 1.41 3.80
N TRP A 77 12.88 2.22 3.11
CA TRP A 77 12.54 2.76 1.81
C TRP A 77 13.41 2.10 0.76
N LEU A 78 12.76 1.44 -0.21
CA LEU A 78 13.45 0.83 -1.34
C LEU A 78 13.25 1.69 -2.57
N SER A 79 14.33 1.98 -3.28
CA SER A 79 14.27 2.71 -4.53
C SER A 79 14.95 1.92 -5.65
N ALA A 80 14.52 2.16 -6.87
CA ALA A 80 15.12 1.57 -8.06
C ALA A 80 15.01 2.58 -9.21
N PRO A 81 15.99 2.58 -10.16
CA PRO A 81 15.89 3.44 -11.34
C PRO A 81 14.62 3.16 -12.13
N GLU A 82 14.05 4.19 -12.73
CA GLU A 82 12.81 4.07 -13.49
C GLU A 82 12.90 3.02 -14.59
N GLU A 83 14.02 2.96 -15.30
CA GLU A 83 14.24 1.98 -16.38
C GLU A 83 14.07 0.55 -15.87
N LEU A 84 14.65 0.25 -14.71
CA LEU A 84 14.55 -1.07 -14.09
C LEU A 84 13.13 -1.36 -13.63
N ARG A 85 12.44 -0.35 -13.08
CA ARG A 85 11.05 -0.50 -12.64
C ARG A 85 10.13 -0.78 -13.82
N ARG A 86 10.34 -0.09 -14.97
CA ARG A 86 9.58 -0.35 -16.20
C ARG A 86 9.82 -1.76 -16.73
N GLU A 87 11.06 -2.19 -16.75
CA GLU A 87 11.43 -3.53 -17.20
C GLU A 87 10.74 -4.61 -16.36
N ARG A 88 10.81 -4.47 -15.04
CA ARG A 88 10.17 -5.41 -14.12
C ARG A 88 8.66 -5.40 -14.22
N TRP A 89 8.08 -4.22 -14.38
CA TRP A 89 6.62 -4.08 -14.58
C TRP A 89 6.18 -4.79 -15.86
N LEU A 90 6.88 -4.56 -16.96
CA LEU A 90 6.57 -5.19 -18.24
C LEU A 90 6.68 -6.72 -18.15
N ALA A 91 7.71 -7.22 -17.47
CA ALA A 91 7.89 -8.66 -17.28
C ALA A 91 6.74 -9.29 -16.47
N ARG A 92 6.25 -8.57 -15.45
CA ARG A 92 5.19 -9.05 -14.56
C ARG A 92 3.80 -8.91 -15.19
N GLU A 93 3.49 -7.74 -15.75
CA GLU A 93 2.14 -7.42 -16.23
C GLU A 93 1.94 -7.70 -17.72
N GLY A 94 3.01 -7.82 -18.49
CA GLY A 94 2.93 -8.07 -19.93
C GLY A 94 2.73 -6.82 -20.78
N ASN A 95 2.47 -5.67 -20.18
CA ASN A 95 2.32 -4.37 -20.86
C ASN A 95 2.56 -3.24 -19.88
N LEU A 96 2.64 -2.00 -20.38
CA LEU A 96 2.88 -0.79 -19.58
C LEU A 96 1.65 0.10 -19.47
N GLU A 97 0.46 -0.39 -19.78
CA GLU A 97 -0.77 0.42 -19.79
C GLU A 97 -1.02 1.17 -18.47
N LYS A 98 -0.79 0.50 -17.35
CA LYS A 98 -1.07 1.06 -16.04
C LYS A 98 0.17 1.67 -15.36
N PHE A 99 1.33 1.55 -15.98
CA PHE A 99 2.59 2.02 -15.39
C PHE A 99 2.57 3.54 -15.19
N GLU A 100 2.15 4.30 -16.19
CA GLU A 100 2.11 5.76 -16.07
C GLU A 100 1.07 6.24 -15.06
N LEU A 101 -0.09 5.61 -15.03
CA LEU A 101 -1.13 5.92 -14.05
C LEU A 101 -0.61 5.69 -12.62
N TRP A 102 0.02 4.55 -12.39
CA TRP A 102 0.57 4.22 -11.09
C TRP A 102 1.72 5.16 -10.70
N SER A 103 2.64 5.42 -11.64
CA SER A 103 3.78 6.32 -11.41
C SER A 103 3.33 7.74 -11.07
N ALA A 104 2.28 8.24 -11.71
CA ALA A 104 1.73 9.57 -11.39
C ALA A 104 1.22 9.61 -9.95
N GLN A 105 0.55 8.57 -9.49
CA GLN A 105 0.08 8.47 -8.11
C GLN A 105 1.23 8.39 -7.11
N GLU A 106 2.30 7.65 -7.45
CA GLU A 106 3.49 7.57 -6.61
C GLU A 106 4.15 8.95 -6.46
N LEU A 107 4.25 9.71 -7.55
CA LEU A 107 4.81 11.06 -7.50
C LEU A 107 3.96 11.99 -6.60
N ASP A 108 2.65 11.92 -6.72
CA ASP A 108 1.74 12.68 -5.86
C ASP A 108 1.91 12.29 -4.39
N PHE A 109 2.01 10.99 -4.12
CA PHE A 109 2.25 10.48 -2.78
C PHE A 109 3.58 10.97 -2.21
N ILE A 110 4.65 10.89 -2.99
CA ILE A 110 5.97 11.36 -2.56
C ILE A 110 5.94 12.85 -2.27
N ALA A 111 5.31 13.65 -3.12
CA ALA A 111 5.19 15.09 -2.92
C ALA A 111 4.41 15.43 -1.64
N LEU A 112 3.38 14.67 -1.33
CA LEU A 112 2.54 14.89 -0.14
C LEU A 112 3.23 14.43 1.14
N GLU A 113 3.86 13.26 1.13
CA GLU A 113 4.35 12.60 2.33
C GLU A 113 5.86 12.76 2.58
N HIS A 114 6.63 13.05 1.54
CA HIS A 114 8.09 13.08 1.58
C HIS A 114 8.67 14.32 0.89
N SER A 115 8.01 15.45 1.05
CA SER A 115 8.29 16.68 0.28
C SER A 115 9.43 17.54 0.84
N ASP A 116 10.11 17.14 1.87
CA ASP A 116 11.28 17.85 2.41
C ASP A 116 12.61 17.47 1.68
#